data_c8d0ba311828216edf1ad12af39dd3b2
#
_entry.id   c8d0ba311828216edf1ad12af39dd3b2
#
_cell.length_a   1.000
_cell.length_b   1.000
_cell.length_c   1.000
_cell.angle_alpha   90.00
_cell.angle_beta   90.00
_cell.angle_gamma   90.00
#
_symmetry.space_group_name_H-M   'P 1'
#
loop_
_entity.id
_entity.type
_entity.pdbx_description
1 polymer ?
#
loop_
_entity_poly.entity_id
_entity_poly.type
_entity_poly.pdbx_seq_one_letter_code
_entity_poly.pdbx_strand_id
1 'polypeptide(L)'
;MNKETFYSYLGRFLAFPMVADTIIKLAKRRVYSHIHNGAYMERYWLLREGSWLSRTLGIAIRLHVINSNDGDRAMHTHPFKFRTFILKGGYWERRRYDDFGYDVGVERVPGDTYEMDIKDAHQIYRLLDGPATTLFVYGARKDDWYFETEHGMIPHEQYLKTNGGY
;
A
#
# COMPACT_ATOMS: atom_id res chain seq x y z
N MET A 1 -9.30 -24.78 4.35
CA MET A 1 -9.21 -23.33 4.63
C MET A 1 -9.11 -22.61 3.30
N ASN A 2 -10.00 -21.66 3.00
CA ASN A 2 -9.91 -20.89 1.75
C ASN A 2 -8.77 -19.83 1.81
N LYS A 3 -8.42 -19.25 0.65
CA LYS A 3 -7.31 -18.29 0.50
C LYS A 3 -7.47 -17.06 1.41
N GLU A 4 -8.65 -16.47 1.47
CA GLU A 4 -8.89 -15.25 2.25
C GLU A 4 -8.87 -15.52 3.77
N THR A 5 -9.39 -16.65 4.21
CA THR A 5 -9.28 -17.10 5.61
C THR A 5 -7.81 -17.26 6.03
N PHE A 6 -6.98 -17.88 5.16
CA PHE A 6 -5.55 -18.00 5.43
C PHE A 6 -4.87 -16.61 5.59
N TYR A 7 -5.14 -15.69 4.68
CA TYR A 7 -4.55 -14.35 4.76
C TYR A 7 -5.05 -13.55 5.97
N SER A 8 -6.29 -13.73 6.39
CA SER A 8 -6.82 -13.09 7.61
C SER A 8 -6.06 -13.58 8.86
N TYR A 9 -5.83 -14.89 9.01
CA TYR A 9 -5.02 -15.41 10.11
C TYR A 9 -3.57 -14.93 10.04
N LEU A 10 -2.98 -14.93 8.84
CA LEU A 10 -1.63 -14.41 8.63
C LEU A 10 -1.53 -12.93 9.00
N GLY A 11 -2.50 -12.11 8.62
CA GLY A 11 -2.56 -10.70 8.97
C GLY A 11 -2.55 -10.47 10.47
N ARG A 12 -3.41 -11.18 11.20
CA ARG A 12 -3.48 -11.13 12.67
C ARG A 12 -2.16 -11.55 13.32
N PHE A 13 -1.53 -12.62 12.82
CA PHE A 13 -0.22 -13.08 13.30
C PHE A 13 0.86 -12.03 13.04
N LEU A 14 0.92 -11.44 11.84
CA LEU A 14 1.90 -10.42 11.48
C LEU A 14 1.72 -9.12 12.29
N ALA A 15 0.49 -8.79 12.68
CA ALA A 15 0.17 -7.63 13.51
C ALA A 15 0.39 -7.88 15.01
N PHE A 16 0.68 -9.11 15.43
CA PHE A 16 1.03 -9.37 16.83
C PHE A 16 2.25 -8.52 17.22
N PRO A 17 2.20 -7.75 18.34
CA PRO A 17 3.16 -6.68 18.62
C PRO A 17 4.62 -7.09 18.47
N MET A 18 5.01 -8.22 19.05
CA MET A 18 6.39 -8.73 18.98
C MET A 18 6.82 -9.10 17.55
N VAL A 19 5.91 -9.65 16.74
CA VAL A 19 6.17 -10.02 15.34
C VAL A 19 6.30 -8.75 14.50
N ALA A 20 5.35 -7.84 14.62
CA ALA A 20 5.37 -6.56 13.92
C ALA A 20 6.65 -5.77 14.22
N ASP A 21 7.02 -5.64 15.49
CA ASP A 21 8.26 -4.96 15.92
C ASP A 21 9.52 -5.61 15.34
N THR A 22 9.54 -6.93 15.27
CA THR A 22 10.67 -7.66 14.67
C THR A 22 10.77 -7.37 13.18
N ILE A 23 9.67 -7.43 12.45
CA ILE A 23 9.62 -7.10 11.01
C ILE A 23 10.09 -5.67 10.76
N ILE A 24 9.59 -4.72 11.54
CA ILE A 24 9.94 -3.30 11.43
C ILE A 24 11.45 -3.11 11.69
N LYS A 25 12.00 -3.70 12.73
CA LYS A 25 13.44 -3.64 13.05
C LYS A 25 14.30 -4.24 11.93
N LEU A 26 13.91 -5.38 11.38
CA LEU A 26 14.61 -6.02 10.25
C LEU A 26 14.56 -5.16 8.99
N ALA A 27 13.42 -4.58 8.67
CA ALA A 27 13.28 -3.71 7.52
C ALA A 27 14.13 -2.45 7.66
N LYS A 28 14.08 -1.77 8.80
CA LYS A 28 14.83 -0.53 9.06
C LYS A 28 16.35 -0.71 9.13
N ARG A 29 16.87 -1.92 9.33
CA ARG A 29 18.30 -2.24 9.25
C ARG A 29 18.82 -2.37 7.81
N ARG A 30 17.95 -2.54 6.84
CA ARG A 30 18.32 -2.67 5.43
C ARG A 30 18.29 -1.32 4.75
N VAL A 31 19.28 -1.07 3.91
CA VAL A 31 19.45 0.21 3.22
C VAL A 31 18.23 0.53 2.34
N TYR A 32 17.79 1.75 2.43
CA TYR A 32 16.70 2.38 1.69
C TYR A 32 16.70 2.20 0.21
N SER A 33 15.51 2.17 -0.36
CA SER A 33 15.36 2.35 -1.79
C SER A 33 14.41 3.49 -2.14
N HIS A 34 14.16 4.47 -1.71
CA HIS A 34 13.39 5.70 -2.03
C HIS A 34 12.66 6.28 -0.81
N ILE A 35 13.14 7.40 -0.38
CA ILE A 35 12.38 8.39 0.34
C ILE A 35 11.67 9.24 -0.72
N HIS A 36 10.44 8.90 -1.05
CA HIS A 36 9.56 9.91 -1.60
C HIS A 36 9.04 10.71 -0.41
N ASN A 37 9.58 11.91 -0.23
CA ASN A 37 9.15 12.86 0.76
C ASN A 37 8.87 12.21 2.13
N GLY A 38 9.87 12.18 3.02
CA GLY A 38 9.76 11.56 4.36
C GLY A 38 8.60 12.09 5.21
N ALA A 39 8.01 13.23 4.83
CA ALA A 39 6.79 13.75 5.42
C ALA A 39 5.54 12.91 5.08
N TYR A 40 5.49 12.26 3.90
CA TYR A 40 4.33 11.47 3.48
C TYR A 40 4.51 9.98 3.79
N MET A 41 5.53 9.32 3.26
CA MET A 41 5.71 7.87 3.38
C MET A 41 7.19 7.48 3.33
N GLU A 42 7.58 6.58 4.25
CA GLU A 42 8.87 5.90 4.21
C GLU A 42 8.69 4.48 3.65
N ARG A 43 9.64 4.00 2.85
CA ARG A 43 9.61 2.67 2.23
C ARG A 43 10.90 1.93 2.49
N TYR A 44 10.79 0.70 3.00
CA TYR A 44 11.93 -0.16 3.32
C TYR A 44 11.81 -1.50 2.62
N TRP A 45 12.87 -1.98 1.98
CA TRP A 45 12.88 -3.27 1.34
C TRP A 45 13.07 -4.42 2.34
N LEU A 46 12.16 -5.39 2.34
CA LEU A 46 12.34 -6.71 2.95
C LEU A 46 12.77 -7.72 1.89
N LEU A 47 12.13 -7.72 0.76
CA LEU A 47 12.53 -8.46 -0.43
C LEU A 47 12.62 -7.50 -1.62
N ARG A 48 13.86 -7.17 -2.00
CA ARG A 48 14.11 -6.16 -3.04
C ARG A 48 13.65 -6.68 -4.41
N GLU A 49 12.89 -5.84 -5.11
CA GLU A 49 12.53 -6.06 -6.50
C GLU A 49 13.77 -6.25 -7.37
N GLY A 50 13.70 -7.21 -8.30
CA GLY A 50 14.80 -7.56 -9.19
C GLY A 50 15.95 -8.36 -8.54
N SER A 51 15.89 -8.64 -7.23
CA SER A 51 16.83 -9.56 -6.59
C SER A 51 16.59 -10.99 -7.09
N TRP A 52 17.59 -11.85 -6.97
CA TRP A 52 17.46 -13.26 -7.37
C TRP A 52 16.23 -13.91 -6.72
N LEU A 53 16.07 -13.77 -5.41
CA LEU A 53 14.95 -14.36 -4.67
C LEU A 53 13.59 -13.76 -5.10
N SER A 54 13.53 -12.45 -5.35
CA SER A 54 12.31 -11.79 -5.85
C SER A 54 11.91 -12.33 -7.24
N ARG A 55 12.88 -12.52 -8.13
CA ARG A 55 12.63 -13.11 -9.46
C ARG A 55 12.13 -14.55 -9.37
N THR A 56 12.73 -15.36 -8.50
CA THR A 56 12.33 -16.76 -8.29
C THR A 56 10.93 -16.88 -7.72
N LEU A 57 10.57 -16.03 -6.75
CA LEU A 57 9.25 -16.04 -6.10
C LEU A 57 8.18 -15.26 -6.87
N GLY A 58 8.56 -14.44 -7.85
CA GLY A 58 7.65 -13.58 -8.61
C GLY A 58 7.02 -12.44 -7.78
N ILE A 59 7.61 -12.11 -6.63
CA ILE A 59 7.11 -11.05 -5.72
C ILE A 59 8.23 -10.17 -5.20
N ALA A 60 7.86 -8.98 -4.74
CA ALA A 60 8.69 -8.11 -3.92
C ALA A 60 7.94 -7.72 -2.65
N ILE A 61 8.67 -7.36 -1.59
CA ILE A 61 8.09 -7.03 -0.27
C ILE A 61 8.71 -5.75 0.24
N ARG A 62 7.84 -4.79 0.58
CA ARG A 62 8.20 -3.53 1.23
C ARG A 62 7.49 -3.38 2.57
N LEU A 63 8.15 -2.74 3.51
CA LEU A 63 7.51 -2.11 4.64
C LEU A 63 7.23 -0.65 4.26
N HIS A 64 6.00 -0.19 4.44
CA HIS A 64 5.63 1.21 4.33
C HIS A 64 5.37 1.77 5.73
N VAL A 65 5.90 2.96 6.02
CA VAL A 65 5.50 3.78 7.15
C VAL A 65 4.80 5.00 6.55
N ILE A 66 3.50 5.07 6.72
CA ILE A 66 2.63 6.10 6.16
C ILE A 66 2.48 7.17 7.23
N ASN A 67 3.11 8.32 7.04
CA ASN A 67 3.19 9.40 8.02
C ASN A 67 2.05 10.43 7.86
N SER A 68 1.46 10.53 6.66
CA SER A 68 0.29 11.36 6.40
C SER A 68 -0.65 10.71 5.40
N ASN A 69 -1.87 11.24 5.31
CA ASN A 69 -2.83 10.82 4.30
C ASN A 69 -2.46 11.33 2.89
N ASP A 70 -3.24 10.94 1.88
CA ASP A 70 -3.02 11.37 0.49
C ASP A 70 -3.37 12.85 0.24
N GLY A 71 -3.89 13.56 1.23
CA GLY A 71 -4.35 14.95 1.09
C GLY A 71 -5.53 15.04 0.11
N ASP A 72 -5.56 16.11 -0.67
CA ASP A 72 -6.61 16.37 -1.64
C ASP A 72 -6.38 15.67 -3.00
N ARG A 73 -5.44 14.72 -3.07
CA ARG A 73 -5.20 13.95 -4.29
C ARG A 73 -6.37 13.05 -4.60
N ALA A 74 -6.61 12.87 -5.90
CA ALA A 74 -7.59 11.92 -6.39
C ALA A 74 -7.22 10.46 -6.01
N MET A 75 -8.19 9.56 -6.05
CA MET A 75 -7.91 8.13 -5.93
C MET A 75 -6.91 7.70 -7.00
N HIS A 76 -6.07 6.74 -6.68
CA HIS A 76 -5.02 6.28 -7.59
C HIS A 76 -4.96 4.76 -7.69
N THR A 77 -4.55 4.27 -8.85
CA THR A 77 -4.29 2.85 -9.11
C THR A 77 -2.82 2.51 -8.82
N HIS A 78 -2.47 1.24 -8.97
CA HIS A 78 -1.10 0.76 -8.85
C HIS A 78 -0.67 -0.03 -10.10
N PRO A 79 0.62 0.02 -10.50
CA PRO A 79 1.09 -0.65 -11.70
C PRO A 79 1.22 -2.17 -11.55
N PHE A 80 0.85 -2.72 -10.43
CA PHE A 80 0.96 -4.13 -10.07
C PHE A 80 -0.18 -4.56 -9.14
N LYS A 81 -0.52 -5.82 -9.21
CA LYS A 81 -1.38 -6.45 -8.21
C LYS A 81 -0.62 -6.58 -6.89
N PHE A 82 -1.25 -6.24 -5.78
CA PHE A 82 -0.61 -6.30 -4.47
C PHE A 82 -1.56 -6.80 -3.37
N ARG A 83 -0.95 -7.25 -2.27
CA ARG A 83 -1.62 -7.49 -1.00
C ARG A 83 -0.91 -6.70 0.09
N THR A 84 -1.67 -6.04 0.92
CA THR A 84 -1.16 -5.34 2.09
C THR A 84 -1.63 -6.01 3.38
N PHE A 85 -0.80 -5.89 4.43
CA PHE A 85 -1.12 -6.31 5.79
C PHE A 85 -0.87 -5.12 6.71
N ILE A 86 -1.84 -4.74 7.52
CA ILE A 86 -1.72 -3.65 8.48
C ILE A 86 -1.02 -4.20 9.73
N LEU A 87 0.16 -3.67 10.06
CA LEU A 87 0.96 -4.12 11.19
C LEU A 87 0.74 -3.28 12.44
N LYS A 88 0.71 -1.95 12.27
CA LYS A 88 0.53 -0.95 13.34
C LYS A 88 -0.21 0.28 12.84
N GLY A 89 -0.82 1.02 13.76
CA GLY A 89 -1.63 2.18 13.44
C GLY A 89 -2.85 1.77 12.63
N GLY A 90 -3.25 2.61 11.71
CA GLY A 90 -4.38 2.31 10.83
C GLY A 90 -4.80 3.54 10.05
N TYR A 91 -5.74 3.36 9.15
CA TYR A 91 -6.24 4.44 8.31
C TYR A 91 -7.65 4.17 7.80
N TRP A 92 -8.32 5.24 7.40
CA TRP A 92 -9.50 5.17 6.56
C TRP A 92 -9.08 5.26 5.10
N GLU A 93 -9.54 4.27 4.33
CA GLU A 93 -9.31 4.13 2.90
C GLU A 93 -10.62 4.36 2.16
N ARG A 94 -10.61 5.26 1.17
CA ARG A 94 -11.68 5.36 0.19
C ARG A 94 -11.36 4.41 -0.95
N ARG A 95 -12.32 3.61 -1.35
CA ARG A 95 -12.20 2.67 -2.49
C ARG A 95 -13.41 2.82 -3.39
N ARG A 96 -13.17 2.72 -4.68
CA ARG A 96 -14.27 2.51 -5.60
C ARG A 96 -14.58 1.01 -5.65
N TYR A 97 -15.79 0.68 -5.30
CA TYR A 97 -16.37 -0.60 -5.56
C TYR A 97 -17.08 -0.52 -6.91
N ASP A 98 -16.34 -0.96 -7.96
CA ASP A 98 -16.72 -1.24 -9.35
C ASP A 98 -18.08 -0.73 -9.86
N ASP A 99 -18.69 -1.35 -10.78
CA ASP A 99 -19.88 -1.12 -11.62
C ASP A 99 -20.94 -0.07 -11.19
N PHE A 100 -21.02 0.32 -9.92
CA PHE A 100 -21.99 1.30 -9.42
C PHE A 100 -21.40 2.67 -9.07
N GLY A 101 -20.10 2.84 -9.12
CA GLY A 101 -19.44 4.12 -8.90
C GLY A 101 -19.52 4.70 -7.49
N TYR A 102 -19.85 3.89 -6.48
CA TYR A 102 -19.91 4.34 -5.10
C TYR A 102 -18.56 4.26 -4.42
N ASP A 103 -18.12 5.38 -3.86
CA ASP A 103 -16.94 5.42 -2.99
C ASP A 103 -17.33 4.92 -1.59
N VAL A 104 -16.70 3.84 -1.17
CA VAL A 104 -16.89 3.29 0.18
C VAL A 104 -15.68 3.60 1.04
N GLY A 105 -15.93 4.23 2.20
CA GLY A 105 -14.92 4.39 3.25
C GLY A 105 -14.75 3.07 4.01
N VAL A 106 -13.54 2.54 4.06
CA VAL A 106 -13.19 1.31 4.77
C VAL A 106 -12.13 1.63 5.83
N GLU A 107 -12.42 1.30 7.08
CA GLU A 107 -11.44 1.36 8.15
C GLU A 107 -10.47 0.19 8.04
N ARG A 108 -9.17 0.46 8.16
CA ARG A 108 -8.10 -0.53 8.15
C ARG A 108 -7.34 -0.47 9.48
N VAL A 109 -7.37 -1.57 10.21
CA VAL A 109 -6.75 -1.69 11.54
C VAL A 109 -5.70 -2.81 11.57
N PRO A 110 -4.82 -2.86 12.58
CA PRO A 110 -3.83 -3.93 12.70
C PRO A 110 -4.46 -5.32 12.65
N GLY A 111 -3.90 -6.18 11.81
CA GLY A 111 -4.42 -7.52 11.52
C GLY A 111 -5.25 -7.62 10.23
N ASP A 112 -5.72 -6.49 9.72
CA ASP A 112 -6.41 -6.47 8.42
C ASP A 112 -5.44 -6.75 7.28
N THR A 113 -6.00 -7.37 6.24
CA THR A 113 -5.32 -7.58 4.97
C THR A 113 -6.31 -7.47 3.82
N TYR A 114 -5.85 -6.95 2.70
CA TYR A 114 -6.65 -6.89 1.47
C TYR A 114 -5.77 -6.97 0.23
N GLU A 115 -6.37 -7.37 -0.86
CA GLU A 115 -5.76 -7.44 -2.18
C GLU A 115 -6.32 -6.33 -3.07
N MET A 116 -5.49 -5.76 -3.94
CA MET A 116 -5.90 -4.84 -5.00
C MET A 116 -5.33 -5.27 -6.33
N ASP A 117 -6.16 -5.19 -7.35
CA ASP A 117 -5.73 -5.39 -8.74
C ASP A 117 -5.30 -4.05 -9.35
N ILE A 118 -4.68 -4.11 -10.55
CA ILE A 118 -4.17 -2.93 -11.27
C ILE A 118 -5.24 -1.90 -11.64
N LYS A 119 -6.50 -2.32 -11.68
CA LYS A 119 -7.64 -1.44 -11.99
C LYS A 119 -8.30 -0.83 -10.76
N ASP A 120 -7.99 -1.34 -9.58
CA ASP A 120 -8.58 -0.85 -8.34
C ASP A 120 -7.96 0.51 -7.98
N ALA A 121 -8.81 1.51 -7.80
CA ALA A 121 -8.40 2.83 -7.33
C ALA A 121 -8.72 3.01 -5.84
N HIS A 122 -7.81 3.68 -5.12
CA HIS A 122 -8.00 4.00 -3.71
C HIS A 122 -7.35 5.32 -3.31
N GLN A 123 -7.69 5.78 -2.11
CA GLN A 123 -7.10 6.94 -1.44
C GLN A 123 -7.08 6.69 0.06
N ILE A 124 -5.96 6.92 0.71
CA ILE A 124 -5.88 6.99 2.17
C ILE A 124 -6.23 8.42 2.58
N TYR A 125 -7.46 8.64 3.06
CA TYR A 125 -7.92 9.99 3.34
C TYR A 125 -7.78 10.41 4.81
N ARG A 126 -7.54 9.47 5.74
CA ARG A 126 -7.30 9.78 7.15
C ARG A 126 -6.49 8.69 7.83
N LEU A 127 -5.47 9.04 8.57
CA LEU A 127 -4.82 8.13 9.53
C LEU A 127 -5.66 8.05 10.82
N LEU A 128 -5.59 6.92 11.53
CA LEU A 128 -6.26 6.76 12.84
C LEU A 128 -5.42 7.41 13.94
N ASP A 129 -4.54 6.67 14.58
CA ASP A 129 -3.75 7.13 15.73
C ASP A 129 -2.27 7.28 15.37
N GLY A 130 -1.94 8.29 14.52
CA GLY A 130 -0.56 8.52 14.06
C GLY A 130 -0.17 7.65 12.86
N PRO A 131 1.13 7.46 12.60
CA PRO A 131 1.61 6.75 11.41
C PRO A 131 1.14 5.31 11.33
N ALA A 132 0.70 4.90 10.13
CA ALA A 132 0.36 3.51 9.86
C ALA A 132 1.55 2.76 9.27
N THR A 133 1.79 1.53 9.74
CA THR A 133 2.84 0.66 9.21
C THR A 133 2.24 -0.56 8.55
N THR A 134 2.58 -0.79 7.28
CA THR A 134 2.04 -1.89 6.50
C THR A 134 3.15 -2.74 5.87
N LEU A 135 2.87 -4.03 5.72
CA LEU A 135 3.67 -4.92 4.89
C LEU A 135 3.00 -5.02 3.53
N PHE A 136 3.73 -4.62 2.49
CA PHE A 136 3.23 -4.50 1.13
C PHE A 136 3.91 -5.55 0.24
N VAL A 137 3.14 -6.53 -0.22
CA VAL A 137 3.59 -7.65 -1.07
C VAL A 137 3.00 -7.46 -2.45
N TYR A 138 3.83 -7.35 -3.49
CA TYR A 138 3.37 -7.09 -4.84
C TYR A 138 4.09 -7.95 -5.90
N GLY A 139 3.41 -8.16 -7.00
CA GLY A 139 3.91 -8.90 -8.14
C GLY A 139 4.66 -8.05 -9.16
N ALA A 140 4.88 -8.59 -10.35
CA ALA A 140 5.50 -7.86 -11.45
C ALA A 140 4.65 -6.66 -11.89
N ARG A 141 5.33 -5.61 -12.36
CA ARG A 141 4.68 -4.46 -13.01
C ARG A 141 3.94 -4.94 -14.28
N LYS A 142 2.68 -4.54 -14.42
CA LYS A 142 1.82 -4.91 -15.55
C LYS A 142 1.29 -3.71 -16.32
N ASP A 143 1.28 -2.52 -15.69
CA ASP A 143 0.72 -1.30 -16.27
C ASP A 143 1.46 -0.07 -15.72
N ASP A 144 1.03 1.12 -16.11
CA ASP A 144 1.29 2.35 -15.39
C ASP A 144 0.29 2.56 -14.26
N TRP A 145 0.45 3.59 -13.46
CA TRP A 145 -0.53 3.97 -12.47
C TRP A 145 -1.15 5.33 -12.81
N TYR A 146 -2.41 5.50 -12.43
CA TYR A 146 -3.26 6.58 -12.85
C TYR A 146 -3.96 7.19 -11.65
N PHE A 147 -4.30 8.46 -11.77
CA PHE A 147 -5.23 9.12 -10.87
C PHE A 147 -6.61 9.15 -11.51
N GLU A 148 -7.64 8.84 -10.71
CA GLU A 148 -9.02 8.88 -11.13
C GLU A 148 -9.63 10.24 -10.81
N THR A 149 -9.98 11.00 -11.84
CA THR A 149 -10.52 12.36 -11.74
C THR A 149 -11.91 12.42 -12.38
N GLU A 150 -12.61 13.54 -12.22
CA GLU A 150 -13.87 13.80 -12.94
C GLU A 150 -13.73 13.78 -14.47
N HIS A 151 -12.50 13.95 -14.96
CA HIS A 151 -12.17 13.89 -16.39
C HIS A 151 -11.67 12.51 -16.84
N GLY A 152 -11.79 11.50 -15.98
CA GLY A 152 -11.33 10.13 -16.24
C GLY A 152 -9.96 9.82 -15.63
N MET A 153 -9.33 8.75 -16.14
CA MET A 153 -8.04 8.26 -15.67
C MET A 153 -6.90 9.08 -16.27
N ILE A 154 -6.14 9.77 -15.44
CA ILE A 154 -4.98 10.59 -15.85
C ILE A 154 -3.69 9.90 -15.43
N PRO A 155 -2.70 9.70 -16.34
CA PRO A 155 -1.40 9.16 -15.98
C PRO A 155 -0.75 9.94 -14.84
N HIS A 156 -0.12 9.25 -13.92
CA HIS A 156 0.43 9.84 -12.69
C HIS A 156 1.41 11.00 -12.96
N GLU A 157 2.27 10.87 -13.97
CA GLU A 157 3.22 11.94 -14.33
C GLU A 157 2.52 13.23 -14.75
N GLN A 158 1.44 13.11 -15.52
CA GLN A 158 0.65 14.25 -15.96
C GLN A 158 -0.11 14.88 -14.78
N TYR A 159 -0.76 14.05 -13.96
CA TYR A 159 -1.50 14.52 -12.78
C TYR A 159 -0.59 15.28 -11.80
N LEU A 160 0.57 14.72 -11.48
CA LEU A 160 1.51 15.33 -10.53
C LEU A 160 2.14 16.64 -11.05
N LYS A 161 2.34 16.78 -12.37
CA LYS A 161 2.80 18.04 -12.96
C LYS A 161 1.76 19.17 -12.80
N THR A 162 0.47 18.84 -12.87
CA THR A 162 -0.61 19.82 -12.84
C THR A 162 -1.05 20.17 -11.42
N ASN A 163 -1.02 19.18 -10.50
CA ASN A 163 -1.59 19.32 -9.15
C ASN A 163 -0.52 19.40 -8.04
N GLY A 164 0.72 19.64 -8.39
CA GLY A 164 1.86 19.62 -7.47
C GLY A 164 2.33 18.19 -7.20
N GLY A 165 3.62 17.96 -7.47
CA GLY A 165 4.30 16.72 -7.10
C GLY A 165 4.46 16.59 -5.57
N TYR A 166 5.00 15.45 -5.13
CA TYR A 166 5.35 15.23 -3.72
C TYR A 166 6.33 16.29 -3.20
#